data_b49df67c67b3dd5aa9b144221320e237
#
_entry.id   b49df67c67b3dd5aa9b144221320e237
#
_cell.length_a   1.000
_cell.length_b   1.000
_cell.length_c   1.000
_cell.angle_alpha   90.00
_cell.angle_beta   90.00
_cell.angle_gamma   90.00
#
_symmetry.space_group_name_H-M   'P 1'
#
loop_
_entity.id
_entity.type
_entity.pdbx_description
1 polymer ?
#
loop_
_entity_poly.entity_id
_entity_poly.type
_entity_poly.pdbx_seq_one_letter_code
_entity_poly.pdbx_strand_id
1 'polypeptide(L)'
;MNWLRTSSFFSIAAVLAFTTVIWYGAAVYLNSDVLIDKYERKKIDWNFTKLVEDSWAMKRPIMPAPHQIMLDMKKSIFGYKISSKRSLVYHGWVTISSTLVGFAMGAVLGILLAVGIVHVSTLNKSVLPWIIASQTIPILAIAPMVIVVLGAVGVTGLLPKAIISAYLCFFPIAIGMVKGLRSPDPMHLDLMKTYNASKSQTFYKLRWPTSTPFLFASFKVSIAISLVGAIVGELPAGARAGLGARLLTGSYYGQTVQIWSALFVASIIAGSLVYLMTVMESKVQKRMGVQA
;
A
#
# COMPACT_ATOMS: atom_id res chain seq x y z
N MET A 1 18.26 -28.26 -23.23
CA MET A 1 18.25 -26.79 -23.21
C MET A 1 16.84 -26.19 -23.01
N ASN A 2 15.77 -27.00 -22.91
CA ASN A 2 14.39 -26.55 -22.74
C ASN A 2 13.95 -26.40 -21.23
N TRP A 3 14.74 -26.93 -20.30
CA TRP A 3 14.44 -26.84 -18.86
C TRP A 3 14.58 -25.41 -18.29
N LEU A 4 15.46 -24.60 -18.85
CA LEU A 4 15.65 -23.20 -18.43
C LEU A 4 14.49 -22.26 -18.85
N ARG A 5 13.67 -22.70 -19.81
CA ARG A 5 12.54 -21.91 -20.36
C ARG A 5 11.25 -22.00 -19.53
N THR A 6 11.15 -22.97 -18.64
CA THR A 6 9.90 -23.28 -17.92
C THR A 6 9.90 -22.92 -16.43
N SER A 7 11.02 -22.47 -15.87
CA SER A 7 11.07 -22.07 -14.46
C SER A 7 10.88 -20.57 -14.31
N SER A 8 9.69 -20.16 -13.91
CA SER A 8 9.38 -18.77 -13.52
C SER A 8 10.42 -18.18 -12.56
N PHE A 9 11.07 -19.03 -11.77
CA PHE A 9 12.11 -18.64 -10.85
C PHE A 9 13.35 -18.05 -11.54
N PHE A 10 13.86 -18.69 -12.61
CA PHE A 10 15.01 -18.16 -13.34
C PHE A 10 14.71 -16.84 -14.05
N SER A 11 13.49 -16.70 -14.60
CA SER A 11 13.08 -15.45 -15.24
C SER A 11 13.01 -14.31 -14.23
N ILE A 12 12.41 -14.56 -13.06
CA ILE A 12 12.34 -13.58 -11.97
C ILE A 12 13.74 -13.23 -11.45
N ALA A 13 14.59 -14.25 -11.21
CA ALA A 13 15.96 -14.04 -10.73
C ALA A 13 16.80 -13.24 -11.75
N ALA A 14 16.67 -13.52 -13.04
CA ALA A 14 17.36 -12.77 -14.11
C ALA A 14 16.93 -11.29 -14.12
N VAL A 15 15.63 -11.00 -14.04
CA VAL A 15 15.12 -9.63 -13.98
C VAL A 15 15.61 -8.91 -12.74
N LEU A 16 15.58 -9.56 -11.58
CA LEU A 16 16.09 -8.97 -10.34
C LEU A 16 17.59 -8.70 -10.40
N ALA A 17 18.38 -9.63 -10.91
CA ALA A 17 19.82 -9.44 -11.10
C ALA A 17 20.11 -8.27 -12.05
N PHE A 18 19.44 -8.23 -13.20
CA PHE A 18 19.59 -7.15 -14.18
C PHE A 18 19.22 -5.78 -13.57
N THR A 19 18.08 -5.69 -12.88
CA THR A 19 17.65 -4.47 -12.19
C THR A 19 18.65 -4.04 -11.12
N THR A 20 19.23 -5.00 -10.38
CA THR A 20 20.23 -4.71 -9.34
C THR A 20 21.52 -4.17 -9.96
N VAL A 21 21.99 -4.73 -11.07
CA VAL A 21 23.18 -4.23 -11.80
C VAL A 21 22.94 -2.81 -12.30
N ILE A 22 21.80 -2.55 -12.93
CA ILE A 22 21.42 -1.19 -13.35
C ILE A 22 21.40 -0.24 -12.17
N TRP A 23 20.87 -0.66 -11.02
CA TRP A 23 20.82 0.18 -9.82
C TRP A 23 22.22 0.56 -9.31
N TYR A 24 23.16 -0.41 -9.24
CA TYR A 24 24.54 -0.12 -8.86
C TYR A 24 25.21 0.86 -9.82
N GLY A 25 25.00 0.70 -11.13
CA GLY A 25 25.49 1.65 -12.15
C GLY A 25 24.87 3.03 -12.00
N ALA A 26 23.55 3.12 -11.81
CA ALA A 26 22.85 4.38 -11.60
C ALA A 26 23.29 5.08 -10.31
N ALA A 27 23.59 4.32 -9.25
CA ALA A 27 24.12 4.89 -8.00
C ALA A 27 25.51 5.55 -8.24
N VAL A 28 26.38 4.93 -9.03
CA VAL A 28 27.67 5.54 -9.38
C VAL A 28 27.45 6.81 -10.23
N TYR A 29 26.62 6.72 -11.26
CA TYR A 29 26.36 7.81 -12.19
C TYR A 29 25.78 9.04 -11.48
N LEU A 30 24.73 8.86 -10.65
CA LEU A 30 24.05 9.97 -9.97
C LEU A 30 24.88 10.57 -8.81
N ASN A 31 25.79 9.81 -8.21
CA ASN A 31 26.64 10.31 -7.14
C ASN A 31 27.97 10.89 -7.64
N SER A 32 28.34 10.67 -8.93
CA SER A 32 29.63 11.05 -9.50
C SER A 32 29.91 12.54 -9.38
N ASP A 33 28.95 13.38 -9.77
CA ASP A 33 29.16 14.84 -9.79
C ASP A 33 29.49 15.39 -8.40
N VAL A 34 28.76 14.95 -7.39
CA VAL A 34 29.00 15.36 -5.99
C VAL A 34 30.36 14.90 -5.48
N LEU A 35 30.82 13.72 -5.92
CA LEU A 35 32.13 13.20 -5.53
C LEU A 35 33.27 13.89 -6.26
N ILE A 36 33.12 14.15 -7.56
CA ILE A 36 34.11 14.87 -8.37
C ILE A 36 34.30 16.28 -7.82
N ASP A 37 33.21 17.02 -7.59
CA ASP A 37 33.27 18.35 -6.94
C ASP A 37 33.99 18.29 -5.59
N LYS A 38 33.76 17.25 -4.81
CA LYS A 38 34.43 17.07 -3.51
C LYS A 38 35.92 16.77 -3.66
N TYR A 39 36.33 15.99 -4.68
CA TYR A 39 37.72 15.69 -4.94
C TYR A 39 38.48 16.90 -5.41
N GLU A 40 37.89 17.72 -6.31
CA GLU A 40 38.46 18.96 -6.79
C GLU A 40 38.68 19.95 -5.65
N ARG A 41 37.66 20.18 -4.80
CA ARG A 41 37.75 21.06 -3.63
C ARG A 41 38.81 20.63 -2.63
N LYS A 42 39.03 19.33 -2.48
CA LYS A 42 40.00 18.77 -1.55
C LYS A 42 41.35 18.46 -2.17
N LYS A 43 41.51 18.69 -3.48
CA LYS A 43 42.71 18.36 -4.25
C LYS A 43 43.13 16.89 -4.09
N ILE A 44 42.16 16.00 -4.17
CA ILE A 44 42.36 14.55 -4.03
C ILE A 44 42.47 13.96 -5.44
N ASP A 45 43.58 13.27 -5.72
CA ASP A 45 43.69 12.47 -6.93
C ASP A 45 42.74 11.31 -6.91
N TRP A 46 41.99 11.13 -7.99
CA TRP A 46 41.01 10.09 -8.11
C TRP A 46 41.12 9.31 -9.44
N ASN A 47 40.69 8.08 -9.42
CA ASN A 47 40.51 7.24 -10.58
C ASN A 47 39.11 6.64 -10.59
N PHE A 48 38.72 5.97 -11.68
CA PHE A 48 37.36 5.39 -11.80
C PHE A 48 37.06 4.38 -10.69
N THR A 49 38.00 3.55 -10.29
CA THR A 49 37.83 2.55 -9.22
C THR A 49 37.49 3.23 -7.89
N LYS A 50 38.25 4.26 -7.54
CA LYS A 50 38.00 5.06 -6.32
C LYS A 50 36.65 5.78 -6.36
N LEU A 51 36.25 6.30 -7.51
CA LEU A 51 34.95 6.93 -7.70
C LEU A 51 33.82 5.93 -7.43
N VAL A 52 33.95 4.70 -7.92
CA VAL A 52 32.96 3.61 -7.70
C VAL A 52 32.89 3.25 -6.19
N GLU A 53 34.03 2.99 -5.57
CA GLU A 53 34.12 2.64 -4.15
C GLU A 53 33.53 3.74 -3.24
N ASP A 54 33.93 4.98 -3.45
CA ASP A 54 33.45 6.12 -2.68
C ASP A 54 31.98 6.41 -2.93
N SER A 55 31.46 6.20 -4.15
CA SER A 55 30.03 6.30 -4.47
C SER A 55 29.20 5.30 -3.67
N TRP A 56 29.67 4.07 -3.55
CA TRP A 56 28.97 3.01 -2.79
C TRP A 56 29.15 3.14 -1.27
N ALA A 57 30.15 3.89 -0.80
CA ALA A 57 30.41 4.15 0.61
C ALA A 57 29.88 5.52 1.10
N MET A 58 29.26 6.30 0.21
CA MET A 58 28.82 7.66 0.50
C MET A 58 27.78 7.70 1.63
N LYS A 59 28.01 8.55 2.66
CA LYS A 59 27.10 8.66 3.83
C LYS A 59 25.74 9.29 3.49
N ARG A 60 25.70 10.19 2.54
CA ARG A 60 24.49 10.87 2.06
C ARG A 60 24.51 10.88 0.52
N PRO A 61 24.26 9.72 -0.12
CA PRO A 61 24.23 9.64 -1.58
C PRO A 61 22.97 10.31 -2.12
N ILE A 62 22.99 10.76 -3.37
CA ILE A 62 21.78 11.11 -4.10
C ILE A 62 20.95 9.85 -4.30
N MET A 63 21.59 8.79 -4.81
CA MET A 63 20.99 7.47 -4.93
C MET A 63 21.81 6.43 -4.14
N PRO A 64 21.22 5.80 -3.10
CA PRO A 64 21.94 4.81 -2.31
C PRO A 64 22.12 3.50 -3.07
N ALA A 65 23.25 2.85 -2.87
CA ALA A 65 23.47 1.51 -3.38
C ALA A 65 22.61 0.48 -2.59
N PRO A 66 22.16 -0.62 -3.24
CA PRO A 66 21.29 -1.61 -2.60
C PRO A 66 21.81 -2.15 -1.27
N HIS A 67 23.12 -2.42 -1.16
CA HIS A 67 23.72 -2.91 0.09
C HIS A 67 23.63 -1.89 1.24
N GLN A 68 23.72 -0.57 0.96
CA GLN A 68 23.57 0.47 1.98
C GLN A 68 22.17 0.45 2.59
N ILE A 69 21.14 0.26 1.74
CA ILE A 69 19.75 0.14 2.16
C ILE A 69 19.58 -1.09 3.05
N MET A 70 20.12 -2.24 2.62
CA MET A 70 20.03 -3.49 3.39
C MET A 70 20.72 -3.38 4.76
N LEU A 71 21.88 -2.72 4.82
CA LEU A 71 22.60 -2.48 6.08
C LEU A 71 21.82 -1.54 7.02
N ASP A 72 21.24 -0.47 6.47
CA ASP A 72 20.41 0.45 7.27
C ASP A 72 19.13 -0.24 7.75
N MET A 73 18.47 -1.02 6.91
CA MET A 73 17.31 -1.84 7.29
C MET A 73 17.67 -2.80 8.41
N LYS A 74 18.76 -3.56 8.27
CA LYS A 74 19.23 -4.49 9.30
C LYS A 74 19.47 -3.76 10.63
N LYS A 75 20.17 -2.62 10.59
CA LYS A 75 20.44 -1.79 11.77
C LYS A 75 19.16 -1.23 12.38
N SER A 76 18.24 -0.74 11.54
CA SER A 76 17.00 -0.09 11.99
C SER A 76 15.94 -1.07 12.47
N ILE A 77 15.98 -2.33 12.02
CA ILE A 77 15.07 -3.39 12.46
C ILE A 77 15.61 -4.10 13.70
N PHE A 78 16.89 -4.50 13.71
CA PHE A 78 17.46 -5.36 14.75
C PHE A 78 18.40 -4.61 15.71
N GLY A 79 18.95 -3.47 15.31
CA GLY A 79 19.93 -2.73 16.12
C GLY A 79 19.34 -1.79 17.16
N TYR A 80 18.05 -1.51 17.12
CA TYR A 80 17.37 -0.62 18.06
C TYR A 80 16.25 -1.34 18.81
N LYS A 81 15.95 -0.89 20.03
CA LYS A 81 14.77 -1.35 20.78
C LYS A 81 13.51 -1.06 19.96
N ILE A 82 12.55 -1.98 19.95
CA ILE A 82 11.31 -1.87 19.17
C ILE A 82 10.54 -0.56 19.47
N SER A 83 10.55 -0.10 20.71
CA SER A 83 9.91 1.14 21.14
C SER A 83 10.67 2.42 20.77
N SER A 84 11.86 2.30 20.19
CA SER A 84 12.69 3.45 19.83
C SER A 84 12.16 4.16 18.58
N LYS A 85 12.15 5.49 18.59
CA LYS A 85 11.85 6.33 17.41
C LYS A 85 12.88 6.18 16.26
N ARG A 86 13.95 5.39 16.45
CA ARG A 86 14.91 5.03 15.40
C ARG A 86 14.58 3.68 14.75
N SER A 87 13.72 2.88 15.38
CA SER A 87 13.35 1.55 14.89
C SER A 87 12.33 1.62 13.75
N LEU A 88 12.60 0.96 12.63
CA LEU A 88 11.63 0.79 11.55
C LEU A 88 10.45 -0.10 11.97
N VAL A 89 10.65 -1.01 12.94
CA VAL A 89 9.57 -1.84 13.49
C VAL A 89 8.52 -0.96 14.20
N TYR A 90 8.96 0.01 15.00
CA TYR A 90 8.06 0.96 15.65
C TYR A 90 7.23 1.76 14.62
N HIS A 91 7.91 2.31 13.60
CA HIS A 91 7.23 3.08 12.56
C HIS A 91 6.30 2.19 11.71
N GLY A 92 6.74 0.98 11.38
CA GLY A 92 5.91 -0.02 10.69
C GLY A 92 4.64 -0.36 11.46
N TRP A 93 4.74 -0.59 12.76
CA TRP A 93 3.58 -0.85 13.62
C TRP A 93 2.57 0.30 13.63
N VAL A 94 3.05 1.54 13.73
CA VAL A 94 2.18 2.74 13.68
C VAL A 94 1.45 2.81 12.34
N THR A 95 2.14 2.59 11.23
CA THR A 95 1.53 2.61 9.89
C THR A 95 0.56 1.44 9.69
N ILE A 96 0.92 0.21 10.09
CA ILE A 96 0.03 -0.96 10.00
C ILE A 96 -1.25 -0.73 10.81
N SER A 97 -1.14 -0.21 12.03
CA SER A 97 -2.30 0.04 12.89
C SER A 97 -3.30 1.01 12.23
N SER A 98 -2.83 2.12 11.68
CA SER A 98 -3.69 3.07 10.95
C SER A 98 -4.22 2.50 9.64
N THR A 99 -3.44 1.68 8.94
CA THR A 99 -3.87 0.96 7.74
C THR A 99 -5.01 0.00 8.03
N LEU A 100 -4.88 -0.85 9.05
CA LEU A 100 -5.89 -1.85 9.38
C LEU A 100 -7.19 -1.23 9.87
N VAL A 101 -7.11 -0.21 10.72
CA VAL A 101 -8.30 0.52 11.19
C VAL A 101 -8.97 1.25 10.01
N GLY A 102 -8.19 1.95 9.18
CA GLY A 102 -8.71 2.62 7.99
C GLY A 102 -9.31 1.64 6.98
N PHE A 103 -8.66 0.51 6.73
CA PHE A 103 -9.21 -0.54 5.88
C PHE A 103 -10.52 -1.11 6.41
N ALA A 104 -10.62 -1.38 7.72
CA ALA A 104 -11.85 -1.86 8.33
C ALA A 104 -13.00 -0.84 8.19
N MET A 105 -12.73 0.45 8.46
CA MET A 105 -13.70 1.52 8.28
C MET A 105 -14.13 1.65 6.82
N GLY A 106 -13.19 1.66 5.88
CA GLY A 106 -13.46 1.74 4.45
C GLY A 106 -14.18 0.49 3.91
N ALA A 107 -13.87 -0.70 4.44
CA ALA A 107 -14.56 -1.94 4.08
C ALA A 107 -16.03 -1.91 4.52
N VAL A 108 -16.29 -1.54 5.77
CA VAL A 108 -17.66 -1.41 6.28
C VAL A 108 -18.43 -0.38 5.46
N LEU A 109 -17.87 0.81 5.25
CA LEU A 109 -18.50 1.87 4.46
C LEU A 109 -18.76 1.42 3.01
N GLY A 110 -17.76 0.85 2.35
CA GLY A 110 -17.86 0.39 0.97
C GLY A 110 -18.91 -0.71 0.78
N ILE A 111 -18.95 -1.69 1.68
CA ILE A 111 -19.97 -2.76 1.65
C ILE A 111 -21.38 -2.19 1.88
N LEU A 112 -21.56 -1.33 2.88
CA LEU A 112 -22.86 -0.71 3.17
C LEU A 112 -23.38 0.11 2.00
N LEU A 113 -22.50 0.93 1.38
CA LEU A 113 -22.83 1.69 0.18
C LEU A 113 -23.21 0.76 -0.98
N ALA A 114 -22.47 -0.30 -1.21
CA ALA A 114 -22.75 -1.26 -2.28
C ALA A 114 -24.11 -1.96 -2.08
N VAL A 115 -24.40 -2.42 -0.87
CA VAL A 115 -25.69 -3.01 -0.53
C VAL A 115 -26.83 -2.01 -0.77
N GLY A 116 -26.68 -0.77 -0.29
CA GLY A 116 -27.66 0.28 -0.52
C GLY A 116 -27.89 0.58 -2.01
N ILE A 117 -26.82 0.73 -2.78
CA ILE A 117 -26.87 1.01 -4.24
C ILE A 117 -27.57 -0.11 -5.01
N VAL A 118 -27.35 -1.37 -4.63
CA VAL A 118 -27.97 -2.52 -5.34
C VAL A 118 -29.45 -2.67 -4.99
N HIS A 119 -29.86 -2.34 -3.78
CA HIS A 119 -31.25 -2.52 -3.33
C HIS A 119 -32.14 -1.31 -3.53
N VAL A 120 -31.56 -0.08 -3.59
CA VAL A 120 -32.31 1.18 -3.67
C VAL A 120 -31.94 1.92 -4.97
N SER A 121 -32.86 1.95 -5.92
CA SER A 121 -32.66 2.61 -7.24
C SER A 121 -32.28 4.08 -7.12
N THR A 122 -32.83 4.80 -6.15
CA THR A 122 -32.49 6.19 -5.87
C THR A 122 -31.02 6.34 -5.48
N LEU A 123 -30.51 5.47 -4.58
CA LEU A 123 -29.09 5.49 -4.18
C LEU A 123 -28.16 5.16 -5.36
N ASN A 124 -28.58 4.26 -6.24
CA ASN A 124 -27.81 3.95 -7.44
C ASN A 124 -27.65 5.17 -8.35
N LYS A 125 -28.71 5.95 -8.54
CA LYS A 125 -28.70 7.13 -9.43
C LYS A 125 -28.05 8.34 -8.78
N SER A 126 -28.15 8.49 -7.45
CA SER A 126 -27.66 9.67 -6.73
C SER A 126 -26.25 9.48 -6.15
N VAL A 127 -25.97 8.36 -5.49
CA VAL A 127 -24.73 8.17 -4.71
C VAL A 127 -23.58 7.64 -5.56
N LEU A 128 -23.85 6.73 -6.52
CA LEU A 128 -22.81 6.14 -7.35
C LEU A 128 -21.96 7.16 -8.12
N PRO A 129 -22.55 8.21 -8.76
CA PRO A 129 -21.74 9.25 -9.41
C PRO A 129 -20.82 10.00 -8.43
N TRP A 130 -21.28 10.26 -7.20
CA TRP A 130 -20.46 10.90 -6.16
C TRP A 130 -19.32 10.04 -5.67
N ILE A 131 -19.55 8.72 -5.54
CA ILE A 131 -18.47 7.76 -5.20
C ILE A 131 -17.39 7.81 -6.28
N ILE A 132 -17.75 7.85 -7.55
CA ILE A 132 -16.78 7.95 -8.66
C ILE A 132 -16.09 9.32 -8.63
N ALA A 133 -16.85 10.41 -8.49
CA ALA A 133 -16.30 11.75 -8.43
C ALA A 133 -15.35 11.98 -7.24
N SER A 134 -15.57 11.31 -6.11
CA SER A 134 -14.69 11.43 -4.94
C SER A 134 -13.24 11.06 -5.22
N GLN A 135 -12.98 10.19 -6.22
CA GLN A 135 -11.63 9.77 -6.59
C GLN A 135 -10.88 10.80 -7.44
N THR A 136 -11.56 11.80 -7.97
CA THR A 136 -10.89 12.88 -8.72
C THR A 136 -10.19 13.88 -7.79
N ILE A 137 -10.51 13.86 -6.50
CA ILE A 137 -9.93 14.79 -5.53
C ILE A 137 -8.55 14.26 -5.09
N PRO A 138 -7.47 15.03 -5.29
CA PRO A 138 -6.13 14.59 -4.94
C PRO A 138 -5.97 14.45 -3.41
N ILE A 139 -5.72 13.23 -2.95
CA ILE A 139 -5.59 12.91 -1.53
C ILE A 139 -4.51 13.73 -0.81
N LEU A 140 -3.43 14.08 -1.50
CA LEU A 140 -2.34 14.89 -0.94
C LEU A 140 -2.80 16.31 -0.57
N ALA A 141 -3.86 16.82 -1.22
CA ALA A 141 -4.46 18.10 -0.87
C ALA A 141 -5.41 17.98 0.33
N ILE A 142 -6.16 16.86 0.43
CA ILE A 142 -7.13 16.64 1.51
C ILE A 142 -6.44 16.23 2.82
N ALA A 143 -5.40 15.42 2.76
CA ALA A 143 -4.79 14.84 3.95
C ALA A 143 -4.35 15.89 5.01
N PRO A 144 -3.66 16.98 4.67
CA PRO A 144 -3.34 18.03 5.64
C PRO A 144 -4.58 18.68 6.24
N MET A 145 -5.63 18.92 5.42
CA MET A 145 -6.88 19.52 5.90
C MET A 145 -7.59 18.63 6.93
N VAL A 146 -7.70 17.33 6.64
CA VAL A 146 -8.29 16.35 7.58
C VAL A 146 -7.55 16.35 8.90
N ILE A 147 -6.20 16.35 8.87
CA ILE A 147 -5.38 16.34 10.09
C ILE A 147 -5.55 17.62 10.89
N VAL A 148 -5.56 18.77 10.24
CA VAL A 148 -5.73 20.07 10.91
C VAL A 148 -7.13 20.20 11.52
N VAL A 149 -8.18 19.88 10.76
CA VAL A 149 -9.58 19.98 11.24
C VAL A 149 -9.83 19.02 12.40
N LEU A 150 -9.40 17.77 12.27
CA LEU A 150 -9.56 16.80 13.38
C LEU A 150 -8.69 17.16 14.58
N GLY A 151 -7.50 17.68 14.35
CA GLY A 151 -6.62 18.20 15.42
C GLY A 151 -7.23 19.35 16.18
N ALA A 152 -7.94 20.27 15.52
CA ALA A 152 -8.63 21.39 16.15
C ALA A 152 -9.75 20.96 17.10
N VAL A 153 -10.40 19.82 16.83
CA VAL A 153 -11.41 19.21 17.73
C VAL A 153 -10.82 18.17 18.70
N GLY A 154 -9.47 18.14 18.85
CA GLY A 154 -8.78 17.27 19.78
C GLY A 154 -8.55 15.83 19.30
N VAL A 155 -8.94 15.50 18.08
CA VAL A 155 -8.76 14.15 17.50
C VAL A 155 -7.40 14.06 16.81
N THR A 156 -6.45 13.37 17.45
CA THR A 156 -5.06 13.25 16.96
C THR A 156 -4.61 11.78 16.93
N GLY A 157 -3.41 11.55 16.42
CA GLY A 157 -2.77 10.23 16.46
C GLY A 157 -3.24 9.28 15.35
N LEU A 158 -3.84 8.15 15.71
CA LEU A 158 -4.21 7.09 14.77
C LEU A 158 -5.41 7.45 13.89
N LEU A 159 -6.45 8.05 14.49
CA LEU A 159 -7.75 8.20 13.83
C LEU A 159 -7.73 9.09 12.58
N PRO A 160 -7.08 10.26 12.53
CA PRO A 160 -6.98 11.07 11.31
C PRO A 160 -6.34 10.29 10.15
N LYS A 161 -5.28 9.53 10.43
CA LYS A 161 -4.60 8.70 9.43
C LYS A 161 -5.50 7.56 8.93
N ALA A 162 -6.24 6.93 9.85
CA ALA A 162 -7.20 5.88 9.52
C ALA A 162 -8.36 6.41 8.65
N ILE A 163 -8.84 7.64 8.87
CA ILE A 163 -9.88 8.29 8.06
C ILE A 163 -9.36 8.53 6.63
N ILE A 164 -8.14 9.04 6.49
CA ILE A 164 -7.51 9.24 5.17
C ILE A 164 -7.35 7.89 4.44
N SER A 165 -6.93 6.86 5.17
CA SER A 165 -6.79 5.49 4.69
C SER A 165 -8.14 4.91 4.25
N ALA A 166 -9.20 5.10 5.06
CA ALA A 166 -10.56 4.67 4.76
C ALA A 166 -11.11 5.37 3.51
N TYR A 167 -10.87 6.68 3.37
CA TYR A 167 -11.29 7.46 2.21
C TYR A 167 -10.72 6.91 0.88
N LEU A 168 -9.49 6.42 0.88
CA LEU A 168 -8.90 5.84 -0.32
C LEU A 168 -9.42 4.43 -0.61
N CYS A 169 -9.62 3.61 0.42
CA CYS A 169 -9.91 2.19 0.22
C CYS A 169 -11.41 1.86 0.10
N PHE A 170 -12.35 2.75 0.50
CA PHE A 170 -13.77 2.46 0.40
C PHE A 170 -14.26 2.32 -1.04
N PHE A 171 -13.69 3.09 -1.96
CA PHE A 171 -14.13 3.13 -3.36
C PHE A 171 -13.96 1.79 -4.09
N PRO A 172 -12.75 1.17 -4.14
CA PRO A 172 -12.60 -0.11 -4.82
C PRO A 172 -13.52 -1.18 -4.21
N ILE A 173 -13.74 -1.13 -2.89
CA ILE A 173 -14.63 -2.06 -2.19
C ILE A 173 -16.07 -1.83 -2.58
N ALA A 174 -16.53 -0.59 -2.60
CA ALA A 174 -17.89 -0.25 -2.99
C ALA A 174 -18.19 -0.69 -4.44
N ILE A 175 -17.32 -0.33 -5.38
CA ILE A 175 -17.51 -0.66 -6.80
C ILE A 175 -17.42 -2.17 -7.03
N GLY A 176 -16.42 -2.84 -6.46
CA GLY A 176 -16.26 -4.28 -6.60
C GLY A 176 -17.43 -5.06 -5.99
N MET A 177 -17.91 -4.63 -4.82
CA MET A 177 -19.05 -5.25 -4.18
C MET A 177 -20.36 -4.99 -4.94
N VAL A 178 -20.58 -3.79 -5.52
CA VAL A 178 -21.72 -3.53 -6.42
C VAL A 178 -21.67 -4.48 -7.62
N LYS A 179 -20.49 -4.64 -8.25
CA LYS A 179 -20.31 -5.57 -9.37
C LYS A 179 -20.60 -7.01 -8.93
N GLY A 180 -20.08 -7.43 -7.79
CA GLY A 180 -20.28 -8.76 -7.25
C GLY A 180 -21.74 -9.06 -6.90
N LEU A 181 -22.45 -8.14 -6.25
CA LEU A 181 -23.88 -8.31 -5.91
C LEU A 181 -24.80 -8.34 -7.15
N ARG A 182 -24.32 -7.80 -8.29
CA ARG A 182 -25.04 -7.82 -9.58
C ARG A 182 -24.60 -8.96 -10.49
N SER A 183 -23.60 -9.75 -10.11
CA SER A 183 -23.04 -10.81 -10.95
C SER A 183 -23.87 -12.12 -11.07
N PRO A 184 -24.87 -12.42 -10.19
CA PRO A 184 -25.66 -13.63 -10.36
C PRO A 184 -26.34 -13.69 -11.73
N ASP A 185 -26.29 -14.88 -12.36
CA ASP A 185 -26.95 -15.17 -13.62
C ASP A 185 -28.47 -14.88 -13.50
N PRO A 186 -29.08 -14.22 -14.50
CA PRO A 186 -30.51 -14.01 -14.56
C PRO A 186 -31.34 -15.30 -14.35
N MET A 187 -30.86 -16.42 -14.87
CA MET A 187 -31.49 -17.73 -14.69
C MET A 187 -31.58 -18.14 -13.21
N HIS A 188 -30.53 -17.93 -12.44
CA HIS A 188 -30.53 -18.18 -10.99
C HIS A 188 -31.47 -17.25 -10.24
N LEU A 189 -31.57 -15.99 -10.68
CA LEU A 189 -32.51 -15.03 -10.10
C LEU A 189 -33.96 -15.42 -10.38
N ASP A 190 -34.26 -15.90 -11.58
CA ASP A 190 -35.60 -16.38 -11.96
C ASP A 190 -35.96 -17.68 -11.24
N LEU A 191 -34.99 -18.57 -11.05
CA LEU A 191 -35.19 -19.76 -10.20
C LEU A 191 -35.58 -19.37 -8.76
N MET A 192 -34.90 -18.38 -8.16
CA MET A 192 -35.27 -17.88 -6.83
C MET A 192 -36.71 -17.33 -6.79
N LYS A 193 -37.16 -16.66 -7.86
CA LYS A 193 -38.53 -16.16 -7.99
C LYS A 193 -39.52 -17.32 -8.09
N THR A 194 -39.23 -18.37 -8.89
CA THR A 194 -40.05 -19.56 -9.05
C THR A 194 -40.27 -20.26 -7.72
N TYR A 195 -39.26 -20.30 -6.86
CA TYR A 195 -39.36 -20.81 -5.49
C TYR A 195 -39.96 -19.81 -4.49
N ASN A 196 -40.52 -18.71 -4.96
CA ASN A 196 -41.09 -17.64 -4.13
C ASN A 196 -40.15 -17.19 -3.01
N ALA A 197 -38.84 -17.10 -3.31
CA ALA A 197 -37.84 -16.68 -2.35
C ALA A 197 -37.99 -15.18 -2.04
N SER A 198 -37.94 -14.83 -0.76
CA SER A 198 -37.95 -13.43 -0.33
C SER A 198 -36.67 -12.68 -0.78
N LYS A 199 -36.74 -11.34 -0.81
CA LYS A 199 -35.57 -10.50 -1.13
C LYS A 199 -34.37 -10.81 -0.22
N SER A 200 -34.61 -11.06 1.06
CA SER A 200 -33.57 -11.44 2.02
C SER A 200 -32.96 -12.81 1.69
N GLN A 201 -33.79 -13.80 1.36
CA GLN A 201 -33.31 -15.14 0.95
C GLN A 201 -32.48 -15.04 -0.34
N THR A 202 -32.92 -14.28 -1.34
CA THR A 202 -32.16 -14.03 -2.58
C THR A 202 -30.83 -13.33 -2.28
N PHE A 203 -30.82 -12.39 -1.33
CA PHE A 203 -29.59 -11.71 -0.94
C PHE A 203 -28.60 -12.68 -0.26
N TYR A 204 -28.99 -13.32 0.83
CA TYR A 204 -28.07 -14.15 1.61
C TYR A 204 -27.69 -15.48 0.96
N LYS A 205 -28.61 -16.10 0.19
CA LYS A 205 -28.39 -17.42 -0.43
C LYS A 205 -27.77 -17.34 -1.83
N LEU A 206 -27.94 -16.23 -2.56
CA LEU A 206 -27.45 -16.11 -3.94
C LEU A 206 -26.49 -14.92 -4.10
N ARG A 207 -26.95 -13.67 -3.88
CA ARG A 207 -26.15 -12.48 -4.20
C ARG A 207 -24.90 -12.36 -3.36
N TRP A 208 -24.99 -12.54 -2.05
CA TRP A 208 -23.87 -12.44 -1.14
C TRP A 208 -22.78 -13.51 -1.40
N PRO A 209 -23.09 -14.80 -1.49
CA PRO A 209 -22.10 -15.82 -1.82
C PRO A 209 -21.42 -15.58 -3.17
N THR A 210 -22.21 -15.26 -4.22
CA THR A 210 -21.68 -15.00 -5.56
C THR A 210 -20.79 -13.74 -5.59
N SER A 211 -21.02 -12.77 -4.71
CA SER A 211 -20.19 -11.53 -4.62
C SER A 211 -18.85 -11.75 -3.91
N THR A 212 -18.66 -12.82 -3.18
CA THR A 212 -17.47 -13.06 -2.36
C THR A 212 -16.15 -12.99 -3.13
N PRO A 213 -15.98 -13.59 -4.31
CA PRO A 213 -14.74 -13.45 -5.09
C PRO A 213 -14.45 -12.00 -5.47
N PHE A 214 -15.46 -11.23 -5.84
CA PHE A 214 -15.33 -9.81 -6.17
C PHE A 214 -14.93 -8.97 -4.95
N LEU A 215 -15.48 -9.30 -3.79
CA LEU A 215 -15.14 -8.66 -2.52
C LEU A 215 -13.66 -8.87 -2.18
N PHE A 216 -13.17 -10.11 -2.25
CA PHE A 216 -11.76 -10.39 -1.97
C PHE A 216 -10.81 -9.80 -3.01
N ALA A 217 -11.18 -9.80 -4.29
CA ALA A 217 -10.42 -9.10 -5.32
C ALA A 217 -10.29 -7.60 -4.99
N SER A 218 -11.39 -6.97 -4.55
CA SER A 218 -11.38 -5.58 -4.11
C SER A 218 -10.58 -5.38 -2.81
N PHE A 219 -10.65 -6.29 -1.87
CA PHE A 219 -9.90 -6.22 -0.61
C PHE A 219 -8.39 -6.24 -0.84
N LYS A 220 -7.89 -7.07 -1.77
CA LYS A 220 -6.46 -7.11 -2.13
C LYS A 220 -5.95 -5.77 -2.65
N VAL A 221 -6.73 -5.12 -3.51
CA VAL A 221 -6.39 -3.78 -4.01
C VAL A 221 -6.51 -2.74 -2.91
N SER A 222 -7.61 -2.78 -2.15
CA SER A 222 -7.93 -1.77 -1.13
C SER A 222 -6.99 -1.79 0.06
N ILE A 223 -6.48 -2.96 0.49
CA ILE A 223 -5.54 -3.03 1.61
C ILE A 223 -4.20 -2.37 1.27
N ALA A 224 -3.74 -2.52 0.00
CA ALA A 224 -2.54 -1.85 -0.48
C ALA A 224 -2.75 -0.33 -0.57
N ILE A 225 -3.89 0.11 -1.11
CA ILE A 225 -4.26 1.53 -1.20
C ILE A 225 -4.44 2.13 0.20
N SER A 226 -5.00 1.37 1.14
CA SER A 226 -5.15 1.77 2.54
C SER A 226 -3.80 2.06 3.21
N LEU A 227 -2.78 1.24 2.93
CA LEU A 227 -1.41 1.49 3.39
C LEU A 227 -0.84 2.81 2.80
N VAL A 228 -1.07 3.06 1.52
CA VAL A 228 -0.69 4.34 0.91
C VAL A 228 -1.39 5.51 1.60
N GLY A 229 -2.68 5.38 1.89
CA GLY A 229 -3.45 6.39 2.63
C GLY A 229 -2.90 6.66 4.04
N ALA A 230 -2.51 5.60 4.76
CA ALA A 230 -1.88 5.73 6.07
C ALA A 230 -0.54 6.49 5.97
N ILE A 231 0.32 6.13 5.01
CA ILE A 231 1.60 6.81 4.75
C ILE A 231 1.38 8.28 4.39
N VAL A 232 0.42 8.58 3.51
CA VAL A 232 0.06 9.97 3.14
C VAL A 232 -0.43 10.75 4.36
N GLY A 233 -1.23 10.13 5.22
CA GLY A 233 -1.66 10.72 6.50
C GLY A 233 -0.52 10.94 7.52
N GLU A 234 0.64 10.36 7.28
CA GLU A 234 1.85 10.54 8.09
C GLU A 234 2.84 11.59 7.54
N LEU A 235 2.60 12.11 6.33
CA LEU A 235 3.47 13.12 5.72
C LEU A 235 3.30 14.54 6.29
N PRO A 236 2.10 15.02 6.70
CA PRO A 236 1.97 16.39 7.18
C PRO A 236 2.82 16.66 8.43
N ALA A 237 3.30 17.89 8.53
CA ALA A 237 4.09 18.37 9.65
C ALA A 237 3.34 18.14 10.98
N GLY A 238 3.97 17.43 11.91
CA GLY A 238 3.36 17.03 13.19
C GLY A 238 3.14 15.54 13.36
N ALA A 239 3.26 14.72 12.32
CA ALA A 239 3.28 13.28 12.48
C ALA A 239 4.55 12.83 13.22
N ARG A 240 4.38 12.39 14.47
CA ARG A 240 5.49 12.02 15.36
C ARG A 240 6.05 10.63 15.09
N ALA A 241 5.33 9.81 14.34
CA ALA A 241 5.67 8.41 14.06
C ALA A 241 4.92 7.86 12.84
N GLY A 242 5.49 6.85 12.24
CA GLY A 242 5.02 6.15 11.05
C GLY A 242 6.09 6.11 9.96
N LEU A 243 5.91 5.25 8.95
CA LEU A 243 6.84 5.17 7.82
C LEU A 243 6.83 6.44 6.99
N GLY A 244 5.65 7.07 6.80
CA GLY A 244 5.53 8.37 6.13
C GLY A 244 6.30 9.48 6.84
N ALA A 245 6.27 9.52 8.17
CA ALA A 245 7.06 10.46 8.96
C ALA A 245 8.57 10.22 8.82
N ARG A 246 9.00 8.96 8.64
CA ARG A 246 10.40 8.62 8.35
C ARG A 246 10.82 9.07 6.96
N LEU A 247 9.95 8.90 5.96
CA LEU A 247 10.18 9.39 4.60
C LEU A 247 10.35 10.91 4.59
N LEU A 248 9.45 11.62 5.24
CA LEU A 248 9.49 13.09 5.33
C LEU A 248 10.74 13.59 6.04
N THR A 249 11.07 13.01 7.20
CA THR A 249 12.27 13.37 7.96
C THR A 249 13.53 13.11 7.15
N GLY A 250 13.60 11.95 6.47
CA GLY A 250 14.72 11.63 5.57
C GLY A 250 14.87 12.65 4.44
N SER A 251 13.77 13.12 3.87
CA SER A 251 13.76 14.13 2.82
C SER A 251 14.30 15.49 3.32
N TYR A 252 13.84 15.97 4.47
CA TYR A 252 14.30 17.25 5.03
C TYR A 252 15.79 17.26 5.41
N TYR A 253 16.32 16.12 5.85
CA TYR A 253 17.72 16.03 6.28
C TYR A 253 18.66 15.41 5.24
N GLY A 254 18.19 15.17 4.02
CA GLY A 254 18.98 14.55 2.95
C GLY A 254 19.47 13.12 3.28
N GLN A 255 18.68 12.37 4.06
CA GLN A 255 18.99 11.00 4.48
C GLN A 255 18.35 9.99 3.53
N THR A 256 18.82 9.96 2.28
CA THR A 256 18.24 9.14 1.21
C THR A 256 18.26 7.65 1.53
N VAL A 257 19.30 7.13 2.17
CA VAL A 257 19.36 5.72 2.63
C VAL A 257 18.17 5.40 3.54
N GLN A 258 17.85 6.29 4.49
CA GLN A 258 16.69 6.13 5.38
C GLN A 258 15.35 6.16 4.65
N ILE A 259 15.22 7.04 3.62
CA ILE A 259 14.02 7.11 2.78
C ILE A 259 13.80 5.76 2.09
N TRP A 260 14.82 5.24 1.43
CA TRP A 260 14.75 3.96 0.73
C TRP A 260 14.48 2.79 1.68
N SER A 261 15.12 2.76 2.86
CA SER A 261 14.86 1.74 3.87
C SER A 261 13.41 1.75 4.33
N ALA A 262 12.83 2.92 4.57
CA ALA A 262 11.41 3.04 4.94
C ALA A 262 10.48 2.61 3.80
N LEU A 263 10.82 2.95 2.55
CA LEU A 263 10.06 2.54 1.36
C LEU A 263 10.06 1.02 1.15
N PHE A 264 11.22 0.37 1.31
CA PHE A 264 11.31 -1.09 1.23
C PHE A 264 10.50 -1.79 2.32
N VAL A 265 10.57 -1.29 3.55
CA VAL A 265 9.75 -1.83 4.65
C VAL A 265 8.25 -1.64 4.35
N ALA A 266 7.84 -0.47 3.84
CA ALA A 266 6.45 -0.25 3.41
C ALA A 266 6.02 -1.24 2.33
N SER A 267 6.88 -1.51 1.34
CA SER A 267 6.61 -2.48 0.26
C SER A 267 6.48 -3.91 0.78
N ILE A 268 7.33 -4.31 1.72
CA ILE A 268 7.23 -5.63 2.38
C ILE A 268 5.91 -5.75 3.16
N ILE A 269 5.53 -4.71 3.89
CA ILE A 269 4.26 -4.67 4.63
C ILE A 269 3.08 -4.77 3.65
N ALA A 270 3.09 -4.00 2.55
CA ALA A 270 2.05 -4.06 1.52
C ALA A 270 1.90 -5.47 0.95
N GLY A 271 3.00 -6.09 0.53
CA GLY A 271 3.02 -7.45 0.00
C GLY A 271 2.51 -8.48 1.01
N SER A 272 2.91 -8.34 2.28
CA SER A 272 2.45 -9.21 3.36
C SER A 272 0.95 -9.09 3.63
N LEU A 273 0.42 -7.87 3.63
CA LEU A 273 -1.02 -7.62 3.81
C LEU A 273 -1.84 -8.17 2.63
N VAL A 274 -1.39 -7.98 1.39
CA VAL A 274 -2.03 -8.54 0.20
C VAL A 274 -1.99 -10.06 0.22
N TYR A 275 -0.86 -10.65 0.61
CA TYR A 275 -0.73 -12.10 0.77
C TYR A 275 -1.71 -12.65 1.82
N LEU A 276 -1.84 -11.96 2.97
CA LEU A 276 -2.83 -12.34 4.00
C LEU A 276 -4.26 -12.31 3.45
N MET A 277 -4.63 -11.30 2.64
CA MET A 277 -5.94 -11.25 1.99
C MET A 277 -6.14 -12.42 1.03
N THR A 278 -5.11 -12.83 0.29
CA THR A 278 -5.15 -13.98 -0.62
C THR A 278 -5.35 -15.29 0.15
N VAL A 279 -4.67 -15.46 1.28
CA VAL A 279 -4.86 -16.63 2.16
C VAL A 279 -6.27 -16.66 2.75
N MET A 280 -6.80 -15.51 3.17
CA MET A 280 -8.19 -15.41 3.68
C MET A 280 -9.21 -15.76 2.61
N GLU A 281 -9.05 -15.25 1.38
CA GLU A 281 -9.86 -15.57 0.23
C GLU A 281 -9.90 -17.09 -0.02
N SER A 282 -8.74 -17.72 -0.15
CA SER A 282 -8.62 -19.17 -0.38
C SER A 282 -9.34 -19.99 0.70
N LYS A 283 -9.23 -19.60 1.98
CA LYS A 283 -9.93 -20.27 3.09
C LYS A 283 -11.46 -20.11 2.99
N VAL A 284 -11.94 -18.92 2.63
CA VAL A 284 -13.37 -18.64 2.52
C VAL A 284 -13.96 -19.38 1.31
N GLN A 285 -13.31 -19.32 0.15
CA GLN A 285 -13.76 -20.02 -1.06
C GLN A 285 -13.82 -21.55 -0.88
N LYS A 286 -12.80 -22.13 -0.23
CA LYS A 286 -12.83 -23.58 0.12
C LYS A 286 -14.02 -23.94 1.00
N ARG A 287 -14.39 -23.10 1.99
CA ARG A 287 -15.57 -23.33 2.84
C ARG A 287 -16.89 -23.18 2.08
N MET A 288 -16.91 -22.41 1.00
CA MET A 288 -18.08 -22.22 0.15
C MET A 288 -18.21 -23.30 -0.94
N GLY A 289 -17.29 -24.27 -1.01
CA GLY A 289 -17.30 -25.34 -2.02
C GLY A 289 -16.89 -24.88 -3.41
N VAL A 290 -16.35 -23.67 -3.55
CA VAL A 290 -15.79 -23.17 -4.81
C VAL A 290 -14.35 -23.70 -4.92
N GLN A 291 -14.13 -24.67 -5.83
CA GLN A 291 -12.78 -25.09 -6.17
C GLN A 291 -12.07 -23.93 -6.89
N ALA A 292 -10.90 -23.53 -6.38
CA ALA A 292 -10.06 -22.51 -6.97
C ALA A 292 -9.27 -23.09 -8.15
#